data_fde8dbf7fa1815f8a485f86bb02be905
#
_entry.id   fde8dbf7fa1815f8a485f86bb02be905
#
_cell.length_a   1.000
_cell.length_b   1.000
_cell.length_c   1.000
_cell.angle_alpha   90.00
_cell.angle_beta   90.00
_cell.angle_gamma   90.00
#
_symmetry.space_group_name_H-M   'P 1'
#
loop_
_entity.id
_entity.type
_entity.pdbx_description
1 polymer ?
#
loop_
_entity_poly.entity_id
_entity_poly.type
_entity_poly.pdbx_seq_one_letter_code
_entity_poly.pdbx_strand_id
1 'polypeptide(L)'
;MEIVFTRLVKHRITRDRYSLIVCFYFEDDRPLNRLAGIIDWKVDCFLSRLILERKLYGNEGEVILFASQERFGRTPILICGLGRKRFVSLNTIRQVTDIIVSRIDKMNIDDFAFALPDFSDTNINWLDAFNMFIDRFSRAENIKRIYLFEDKERELLYRGNLQDSFKRRFCFLSEEDI
;
A
#
# COMPACT_ATOMS: atom_id res chain seq x y z
N MET A 1 8.47 -12.13 10.05
CA MET A 1 7.99 -10.80 9.62
C MET A 1 6.74 -10.47 10.41
N GLU A 2 6.63 -9.25 10.91
CA GLU A 2 5.45 -8.75 11.63
C GLU A 2 4.54 -7.98 10.68
N ILE A 3 3.22 -8.14 10.83
CA ILE A 3 2.21 -7.36 10.12
C ILE A 3 1.37 -6.64 11.17
N VAL A 4 1.45 -5.32 11.16
CA VAL A 4 0.79 -4.45 12.13
C VAL A 4 -0.40 -3.78 11.48
N PHE A 5 -1.61 -4.07 11.95
CA PHE A 5 -2.80 -3.36 11.50
C PHE A 5 -2.88 -1.98 12.16
N THR A 6 -3.02 -0.97 11.34
CA THR A 6 -3.10 0.44 11.73
C THR A 6 -4.34 1.07 11.08
N ARG A 7 -5.07 1.92 11.79
CA ARG A 7 -6.27 2.55 11.22
C ARG A 7 -5.93 3.51 10.09
N LEU A 8 -6.64 3.38 8.96
CA LEU A 8 -6.53 4.28 7.82
C LEU A 8 -7.24 5.61 8.12
N VAL A 9 -6.61 6.46 8.92
CA VAL A 9 -7.11 7.78 9.27
C VAL A 9 -6.02 8.84 9.09
N LYS A 10 -6.43 10.05 8.69
CA LYS A 10 -5.50 11.14 8.32
C LYS A 10 -4.42 11.44 9.37
N HIS A 11 -4.76 11.38 10.65
CA HIS A 11 -3.82 11.70 11.74
C HIS A 11 -2.84 10.55 12.06
N ARG A 12 -3.13 9.31 11.65
CA ARG A 12 -2.25 8.15 11.87
C ARG A 12 -1.16 8.03 10.82
N ILE A 13 -1.36 8.61 9.65
CA ILE A 13 -0.32 8.74 8.62
C ILE A 13 0.56 9.93 9.02
N THR A 14 1.40 9.72 10.03
CA THR A 14 2.21 10.76 10.66
C THR A 14 3.62 10.78 10.09
N ARG A 15 4.33 11.89 10.38
CA ARG A 15 5.72 12.10 9.98
C ARG A 15 6.63 11.08 10.68
N ASP A 16 7.65 10.66 9.97
CA ASP A 16 8.83 9.94 10.48
C ASP A 16 8.54 8.61 11.26
N ARG A 17 7.33 8.05 11.09
CA ARG A 17 6.95 6.80 11.75
C ARG A 17 7.34 5.56 10.93
N TYR A 18 7.41 5.71 9.61
CA TYR A 18 7.65 4.62 8.67
C TYR A 18 8.85 4.94 7.79
N SER A 19 9.66 3.93 7.48
CA SER A 19 10.81 4.11 6.58
C SER A 19 10.38 4.35 5.13
N LEU A 20 9.19 3.86 4.75
CA LEU A 20 8.57 4.08 3.44
C LEU A 20 7.05 4.00 3.57
N ILE A 21 6.33 4.74 2.74
CA ILE A 21 4.89 4.53 2.51
C ILE A 21 4.71 4.07 1.07
N VAL A 22 4.05 2.92 0.88
CA VAL A 22 3.68 2.40 -0.44
C VAL A 22 2.20 2.69 -0.69
N CYS A 23 1.93 3.39 -1.78
CA CYS A 23 0.60 3.85 -2.14
C CYS A 23 0.20 3.31 -3.52
N PHE A 24 -0.94 2.66 -3.60
CA PHE A 24 -1.53 2.15 -4.84
C PHE A 24 -2.69 3.01 -5.30
N TYR A 25 -2.87 3.12 -6.60
CA TYR A 25 -4.04 3.75 -7.21
C TYR A 25 -4.31 3.18 -8.60
N PHE A 26 -5.56 3.31 -9.07
CA PHE A 26 -5.95 2.92 -10.41
C PHE A 26 -5.92 4.11 -11.37
N GLU A 27 -5.68 3.84 -12.67
CA GLU A 27 -5.73 4.86 -13.74
C GLU A 27 -7.06 5.63 -13.75
N ASP A 28 -8.16 4.95 -13.42
CA ASP A 28 -9.53 5.49 -13.41
C ASP A 28 -10.03 5.92 -12.02
N ASP A 29 -9.17 5.93 -10.98
CA ASP A 29 -9.48 6.53 -9.69
C ASP A 29 -9.50 8.07 -9.80
N ARG A 30 -10.68 8.63 -10.00
CA ARG A 30 -10.88 10.09 -10.06
C ARG A 30 -12.15 10.49 -9.31
N PRO A 31 -12.03 11.16 -8.14
CA PRO A 31 -10.79 11.55 -7.43
C PRO A 31 -10.02 10.35 -6.87
N LEU A 32 -8.75 10.57 -6.49
CA LEU A 32 -7.96 9.58 -5.77
C LEU A 32 -8.65 9.21 -4.45
N ASN A 33 -8.63 7.94 -4.11
CA ASN A 33 -9.31 7.41 -2.93
C ASN A 33 -8.36 6.77 -1.92
N ARG A 34 -8.88 6.31 -0.79
CA ARG A 34 -8.14 5.61 0.28
C ARG A 34 -6.82 6.31 0.64
N LEU A 35 -5.71 5.56 0.72
CA LEU A 35 -4.38 6.09 1.06
C LEU A 35 -3.90 7.13 0.04
N ALA A 36 -4.12 6.89 -1.26
CA ALA A 36 -3.75 7.84 -2.31
C ALA A 36 -4.46 9.20 -2.15
N GLY A 37 -5.75 9.19 -1.85
CA GLY A 37 -6.52 10.40 -1.59
C GLY A 37 -6.07 11.13 -0.32
N ILE A 38 -5.73 10.40 0.75
CA ILE A 38 -5.21 11.00 1.99
C ILE A 38 -3.84 11.65 1.74
N ILE A 39 -2.96 10.97 1.01
CA ILE A 39 -1.65 11.50 0.65
C ILE A 39 -1.83 12.75 -0.21
N ASP A 40 -2.61 12.68 -1.27
CA ASP A 40 -2.86 13.81 -2.17
C ASP A 40 -3.37 15.04 -1.43
N TRP A 41 -4.35 14.86 -0.53
CA TRP A 41 -4.83 15.95 0.32
C TRP A 41 -3.73 16.55 1.20
N LYS A 42 -2.86 15.72 1.79
CA LYS A 42 -1.77 16.19 2.66
C LYS A 42 -0.67 16.93 1.89
N VAL A 43 -0.49 16.64 0.61
CA VAL A 43 0.50 17.32 -0.26
C VAL A 43 -0.13 18.39 -1.17
N ASP A 44 -1.27 18.97 -0.74
CA ASP A 44 -2.01 20.02 -1.45
C ASP A 44 -2.36 19.65 -2.89
N CYS A 45 -2.98 18.48 -3.07
CA CYS A 45 -3.42 17.96 -4.37
C CYS A 45 -2.29 17.83 -5.41
N PHE A 46 -1.05 17.60 -4.94
CA PHE A 46 0.11 17.48 -5.82
C PHE A 46 -0.01 16.31 -6.79
N LEU A 47 -0.48 15.14 -6.31
CA LEU A 47 -0.68 13.97 -7.17
C LEU A 47 -1.77 14.23 -8.20
N SER A 48 -2.89 14.82 -7.79
CA SER A 48 -3.97 15.21 -8.69
C SER A 48 -3.48 16.19 -9.76
N ARG A 49 -2.60 17.13 -9.43
CA ARG A 49 -1.98 18.04 -10.43
C ARG A 49 -1.11 17.29 -11.41
N LEU A 50 -0.26 16.36 -10.95
CA LEU A 50 0.57 15.53 -11.84
C LEU A 50 -0.29 14.72 -12.82
N ILE A 51 -1.43 14.23 -12.36
CA ILE A 51 -2.39 13.51 -13.20
C ILE A 51 -3.01 14.44 -14.25
N LEU A 52 -3.46 15.62 -13.85
CA LEU A 52 -4.03 16.63 -14.76
C LEU A 52 -3.00 17.10 -15.80
N GLU A 53 -1.74 17.25 -15.39
CA GLU A 53 -0.62 17.62 -16.28
C GLU A 53 -0.11 16.45 -17.13
N ARG A 54 -0.74 15.28 -17.04
CA ARG A 54 -0.33 14.05 -17.74
C ARG A 54 1.12 13.62 -17.46
N LYS A 55 1.58 13.84 -16.22
CA LYS A 55 2.89 13.40 -15.71
C LYS A 55 2.79 12.13 -14.89
N LEU A 56 1.59 11.76 -14.49
CA LEU A 56 1.25 10.57 -13.75
C LEU A 56 -0.04 9.98 -14.31
N TYR A 57 -0.03 8.72 -14.70
CA TYR A 57 -1.15 8.09 -15.41
C TYR A 57 -1.89 7.05 -14.57
N GLY A 58 -1.17 6.28 -13.76
CA GLY A 58 -1.67 5.12 -13.05
C GLY A 58 -1.58 3.83 -13.86
N ASN A 59 -0.78 3.82 -14.94
CA ASN A 59 -0.55 2.63 -15.73
C ASN A 59 -0.03 1.47 -14.86
N GLU A 60 -0.35 0.24 -15.26
CA GLU A 60 0.17 -0.95 -14.59
C GLU A 60 1.71 -0.92 -14.54
N GLY A 61 2.26 -1.03 -13.32
CA GLY A 61 3.70 -1.02 -13.11
C GLY A 61 4.36 0.36 -13.16
N GLU A 62 3.61 1.46 -13.34
CA GLU A 62 4.13 2.80 -13.16
C GLU A 62 4.49 3.02 -11.70
N VAL A 63 5.76 3.35 -11.42
CA VAL A 63 6.26 3.55 -10.05
C VAL A 63 7.02 4.86 -9.95
N ILE A 64 6.59 5.72 -9.04
CA ILE A 64 7.22 6.99 -8.75
C ILE A 64 7.60 7.05 -7.27
N LEU A 65 8.86 7.39 -7.00
CA LEU A 65 9.32 7.71 -5.65
C LEU A 65 9.19 9.22 -5.44
N PHE A 66 8.44 9.58 -4.43
CA PHE A 66 8.15 10.96 -4.07
C PHE A 66 8.71 11.28 -2.69
N ALA A 67 9.50 12.33 -2.60
CA ALA A 67 9.98 12.89 -1.33
C ALA A 67 9.07 14.06 -0.93
N SER A 68 8.40 13.92 0.20
CA SER A 68 7.27 14.78 0.58
C SER A 68 7.63 16.16 1.13
N GLN A 69 8.90 16.57 1.09
CA GLN A 69 9.40 17.87 1.52
C GLN A 69 8.61 18.48 2.69
N GLU A 70 8.96 18.14 3.94
CA GLU A 70 8.39 18.68 5.18
C GLU A 70 6.94 18.28 5.53
N ARG A 71 6.08 17.91 4.59
CA ARG A 71 4.66 17.61 4.86
C ARG A 71 4.42 16.22 5.45
N PHE A 72 5.25 15.23 5.06
CA PHE A 72 5.33 13.89 5.66
C PHE A 72 6.65 13.66 6.42
N GLY A 73 7.35 14.72 6.81
CA GLY A 73 8.69 14.60 7.34
C GLY A 73 9.65 14.10 6.26
N ARG A 74 10.53 13.18 6.62
CA ARG A 74 11.52 12.58 5.71
C ARG A 74 11.03 11.25 5.09
N THR A 75 9.83 10.79 5.43
CA THR A 75 9.31 9.51 4.94
C THR A 75 9.06 9.58 3.43
N PRO A 76 9.77 8.83 2.61
CA PRO A 76 9.51 8.75 1.18
C PRO A 76 8.21 8.02 0.90
N ILE A 77 7.57 8.33 -0.23
CA ILE A 77 6.33 7.71 -0.66
C ILE A 77 6.56 7.09 -2.03
N LEU A 78 6.33 5.80 -2.14
CA LEU A 78 6.37 5.04 -3.39
C LEU A 78 4.94 4.92 -3.93
N ILE A 79 4.67 5.56 -5.05
CA ILE A 79 3.34 5.60 -5.67
C ILE A 79 3.34 4.62 -6.83
N CYS A 80 2.34 3.73 -6.87
CA CYS A 80 2.29 2.60 -7.80
C CYS A 80 0.95 2.54 -8.53
N GLY A 81 0.99 2.56 -9.86
CA GLY A 81 -0.15 2.38 -10.72
C GLY A 81 -0.52 0.91 -10.89
N LEU A 82 -1.82 0.62 -10.87
CA LEU A 82 -2.40 -0.71 -11.07
C LEU A 82 -3.11 -0.87 -12.43
N GLY A 83 -3.06 0.17 -13.29
CA GLY A 83 -3.84 0.21 -14.52
C GLY A 83 -5.33 0.48 -14.25
N ARG A 84 -6.20 0.11 -15.19
CA ARG A 84 -7.65 0.31 -15.06
C ARG A 84 -8.31 -0.79 -14.25
N LYS A 85 -9.25 -0.43 -13.37
CA LYS A 85 -10.00 -1.35 -12.50
C LYS A 85 -10.59 -2.54 -13.26
N ARG A 86 -11.17 -2.32 -14.43
CA ARG A 86 -11.80 -3.39 -15.25
C ARG A 86 -10.83 -4.45 -15.74
N PHE A 87 -9.54 -4.16 -15.81
CA PHE A 87 -8.51 -5.07 -16.33
C PHE A 87 -7.61 -5.63 -15.23
N VAL A 88 -7.70 -5.11 -14.01
CA VAL A 88 -6.87 -5.59 -12.91
C VAL A 88 -7.15 -7.06 -12.61
N SER A 89 -6.10 -7.81 -12.32
CA SER A 89 -6.14 -9.22 -11.99
C SER A 89 -5.19 -9.52 -10.81
N LEU A 90 -5.28 -10.69 -10.23
CA LEU A 90 -4.29 -11.14 -9.23
C LEU A 90 -2.87 -11.21 -9.83
N ASN A 91 -2.76 -11.45 -11.14
CA ASN A 91 -1.46 -11.42 -11.83
C ASN A 91 -0.90 -9.99 -11.91
N THR A 92 -1.75 -8.99 -12.17
CA THR A 92 -1.38 -7.55 -12.11
C THR A 92 -0.86 -7.21 -10.70
N ILE A 93 -1.58 -7.59 -9.66
CA ILE A 93 -1.15 -7.35 -8.27
C ILE A 93 0.21 -8.00 -8.01
N ARG A 94 0.39 -9.25 -8.44
CA ARG A 94 1.66 -9.97 -8.31
C ARG A 94 2.81 -9.21 -8.98
N GLN A 95 2.66 -8.84 -10.25
CA GLN A 95 3.70 -8.16 -11.02
C GLN A 95 4.08 -6.80 -10.43
N VAL A 96 3.08 -5.99 -10.08
CA VAL A 96 3.32 -4.68 -9.48
C VAL A 96 3.98 -4.83 -8.11
N THR A 97 3.56 -5.81 -7.30
CA THR A 97 4.17 -6.05 -5.99
C THR A 97 5.62 -6.52 -6.12
N ASP A 98 5.94 -7.35 -7.13
CA ASP A 98 7.32 -7.79 -7.41
C ASP A 98 8.23 -6.60 -7.77
N ILE A 99 7.72 -5.64 -8.54
CA ILE A 99 8.44 -4.39 -8.83
C ILE A 99 8.72 -3.63 -7.54
N ILE A 100 7.73 -3.52 -6.65
CA ILE A 100 7.86 -2.82 -5.37
C ILE A 100 8.88 -3.52 -4.47
N VAL A 101 8.81 -4.84 -4.32
CA VAL A 101 9.78 -5.66 -3.56
C VAL A 101 11.19 -5.37 -4.04
N SER A 102 11.42 -5.41 -5.35
CA SER A 102 12.74 -5.08 -5.93
C SER A 102 13.21 -3.66 -5.60
N ARG A 103 12.31 -2.69 -5.46
CA ARG A 103 12.66 -1.32 -5.05
C ARG A 103 12.98 -1.23 -3.56
N ILE A 104 12.18 -1.87 -2.72
CA ILE A 104 12.38 -1.94 -1.26
C ILE A 104 13.74 -2.55 -0.94
N ASP A 105 14.10 -3.67 -1.58
CA ASP A 105 15.40 -4.35 -1.38
C ASP A 105 16.55 -3.42 -1.77
N LYS A 106 16.47 -2.74 -2.92
CA LYS A 106 17.49 -1.78 -3.37
C LYS A 106 17.64 -0.56 -2.44
N MET A 107 16.57 -0.17 -1.77
CA MET A 107 16.57 0.94 -0.80
C MET A 107 17.04 0.48 0.60
N ASN A 108 17.23 -0.82 0.81
CA ASN A 108 17.59 -1.44 2.09
C ASN A 108 16.65 -1.04 3.23
N ILE A 109 15.35 -1.07 2.96
CA ILE A 109 14.29 -0.70 3.90
C ILE A 109 13.87 -1.94 4.69
N ASP A 110 13.70 -1.81 6.01
CA ASP A 110 13.31 -2.89 6.90
C ASP A 110 11.87 -2.80 7.43
N ASP A 111 11.21 -1.65 7.24
CA ASP A 111 9.80 -1.47 7.52
C ASP A 111 9.13 -0.55 6.49
N PHE A 112 7.86 -0.78 6.20
CA PHE A 112 7.05 0.14 5.41
C PHE A 112 5.58 0.06 5.76
N ALA A 113 4.83 1.10 5.38
CA ALA A 113 3.39 1.15 5.52
C ALA A 113 2.70 1.10 4.15
N PHE A 114 1.54 0.46 4.06
CA PHE A 114 0.70 0.50 2.86
C PHE A 114 -0.78 0.35 3.20
N ALA A 115 -1.65 0.63 2.23
CA ALA A 115 -3.05 0.26 2.27
C ALA A 115 -3.41 -0.47 0.99
N LEU A 116 -4.33 -1.41 1.09
CA LEU A 116 -4.90 -2.02 -0.11
C LEU A 116 -5.70 -0.97 -0.89
N PRO A 117 -5.64 -0.99 -2.23
CA PRO A 117 -6.49 -0.14 -3.06
C PRO A 117 -7.96 -0.51 -2.92
N ASP A 118 -8.84 0.31 -3.46
CA ASP A 118 -10.27 0.00 -3.49
C ASP A 118 -10.60 -0.93 -4.66
N PHE A 119 -10.95 -2.17 -4.33
CA PHE A 119 -11.33 -3.22 -5.28
C PHE A 119 -12.85 -3.32 -5.53
N SER A 120 -13.67 -2.38 -5.01
CA SER A 120 -15.15 -2.47 -5.09
C SER A 120 -15.68 -2.61 -6.52
N ASP A 121 -15.04 -1.97 -7.49
CA ASP A 121 -15.44 -2.02 -8.91
C ASP A 121 -14.58 -2.98 -9.73
N THR A 122 -14.04 -4.01 -9.11
CA THR A 122 -13.19 -5.02 -9.74
C THR A 122 -13.75 -6.43 -9.51
N ASN A 123 -13.26 -7.41 -10.25
CA ASN A 123 -13.57 -8.82 -10.03
C ASN A 123 -12.62 -9.50 -9.02
N ILE A 124 -11.85 -8.72 -8.27
CA ILE A 124 -10.87 -9.25 -7.32
C ILE A 124 -11.50 -9.41 -5.94
N ASN A 125 -11.42 -10.62 -5.41
CA ASN A 125 -11.73 -10.85 -4.01
C ASN A 125 -10.67 -10.17 -3.13
N TRP A 126 -11.12 -9.49 -2.13
CA TRP A 126 -10.33 -8.67 -1.22
C TRP A 126 -9.31 -9.48 -0.42
N LEU A 127 -9.72 -10.68 0.07
CA LEU A 127 -8.85 -11.57 0.81
C LEU A 127 -7.76 -12.18 -0.08
N ASP A 128 -8.10 -12.49 -1.34
CA ASP A 128 -7.13 -12.99 -2.32
C ASP A 128 -6.08 -11.92 -2.66
N ALA A 129 -6.53 -10.67 -2.82
CA ALA A 129 -5.62 -9.54 -3.02
C ALA A 129 -4.69 -9.36 -1.81
N PHE A 130 -5.23 -9.35 -0.59
CA PHE A 130 -4.44 -9.27 0.64
C PHE A 130 -3.40 -10.39 0.71
N ASN A 131 -3.82 -11.63 0.52
CA ASN A 131 -2.92 -12.78 0.55
C ASN A 131 -1.80 -12.66 -0.50
N MET A 132 -2.14 -12.18 -1.70
CA MET A 132 -1.16 -11.95 -2.77
C MET A 132 -0.13 -10.89 -2.37
N PHE A 133 -0.56 -9.73 -1.86
CA PHE A 133 0.35 -8.67 -1.41
C PHE A 133 1.28 -9.18 -0.32
N ILE A 134 0.74 -9.82 0.73
CA ILE A 134 1.54 -10.29 1.86
C ILE A 134 2.51 -11.40 1.45
N ASP A 135 2.08 -12.35 0.62
CA ASP A 135 2.98 -13.39 0.11
C ASP A 135 4.14 -12.79 -0.68
N ARG A 136 3.86 -11.81 -1.54
CA ARG A 136 4.92 -11.16 -2.34
C ARG A 136 5.84 -10.29 -1.49
N PHE A 137 5.31 -9.46 -0.60
CA PHE A 137 6.11 -8.65 0.30
C PHE A 137 7.00 -9.48 1.23
N SER A 138 6.56 -10.68 1.61
CA SER A 138 7.37 -11.60 2.43
C SER A 138 8.64 -12.12 1.74
N ARG A 139 8.81 -11.85 0.45
CA ARG A 139 10.00 -12.22 -0.33
C ARG A 139 11.08 -11.15 -0.30
N ALA A 140 10.77 -9.95 0.19
CA ALA A 140 11.78 -8.93 0.44
C ALA A 140 12.75 -9.40 1.52
N GLU A 141 14.06 -9.32 1.26
CA GLU A 141 15.08 -9.94 2.11
C GLU A 141 15.21 -9.23 3.45
N ASN A 142 15.01 -7.91 3.49
CA ASN A 142 15.28 -7.09 4.66
C ASN A 142 14.04 -6.72 5.48
N ILE A 143 12.83 -6.99 4.98
CA ILE A 143 11.59 -6.56 5.63
C ILE A 143 11.33 -7.34 6.91
N LYS A 144 11.32 -6.60 8.03
CA LYS A 144 10.98 -7.11 9.37
C LYS A 144 9.54 -6.83 9.73
N ARG A 145 9.01 -5.65 9.33
CA ARG A 145 7.68 -5.17 9.71
C ARG A 145 6.95 -4.50 8.55
N ILE A 146 5.66 -4.78 8.45
CA ILE A 146 4.74 -4.14 7.51
C ILE A 146 3.58 -3.55 8.29
N TYR A 147 3.32 -2.27 8.10
CA TYR A 147 2.14 -1.59 8.65
C TYR A 147 1.04 -1.56 7.59
N LEU A 148 -0.06 -2.25 7.86
CA LEU A 148 -1.22 -2.25 6.96
C LEU A 148 -2.27 -1.26 7.47
N PHE A 149 -2.47 -0.18 6.72
CA PHE A 149 -3.55 0.77 6.99
C PHE A 149 -4.89 0.18 6.57
N GLU A 150 -5.76 -0.05 7.56
CA GLU A 150 -7.07 -0.61 7.31
C GLU A 150 -8.10 -0.15 8.34
N ASP A 151 -9.40 -0.33 8.03
CA ASP A 151 -10.45 -0.17 9.01
C ASP A 151 -10.59 -1.41 9.91
N LYS A 152 -11.23 -1.22 11.08
CA LYS A 152 -11.34 -2.29 12.08
C LYS A 152 -12.18 -3.48 11.60
N GLU A 153 -13.20 -3.23 10.78
CA GLU A 153 -14.06 -4.29 10.26
C GLU A 153 -13.26 -5.25 9.35
N ARG A 154 -12.45 -4.68 8.49
CA ARG A 154 -11.60 -5.46 7.58
C ARG A 154 -10.45 -6.14 8.31
N GLU A 155 -9.85 -5.49 9.33
CA GLU A 155 -8.87 -6.17 10.19
C GLU A 155 -9.47 -7.44 10.79
N LEU A 156 -10.69 -7.38 11.34
CA LEU A 156 -11.37 -8.55 11.90
C LEU A 156 -11.65 -9.63 10.85
N LEU A 157 -12.06 -9.22 9.64
CA LEU A 157 -12.26 -10.14 8.51
C LEU A 157 -10.96 -10.84 8.12
N TYR A 158 -9.84 -10.12 8.06
CA TYR A 158 -8.55 -10.74 7.77
C TYR A 158 -8.13 -11.73 8.84
N ARG A 159 -8.16 -11.32 10.11
CA ARG A 159 -7.78 -12.18 11.23
C ARG A 159 -8.65 -13.44 11.30
N GLY A 160 -9.95 -13.32 11.01
CA GLY A 160 -10.89 -14.45 11.01
C GLY A 160 -10.71 -15.44 9.86
N ASN A 161 -10.26 -14.96 8.69
CA ASN A 161 -10.13 -15.76 7.47
C ASN A 161 -8.70 -16.11 7.09
N LEU A 162 -7.69 -15.74 7.92
CA LEU A 162 -6.31 -16.11 7.67
C LEU A 162 -6.14 -17.63 7.69
N GLN A 163 -5.59 -18.16 6.59
CA GLN A 163 -5.21 -19.56 6.51
C GLN A 163 -4.14 -19.88 7.55
N ASP A 164 -4.12 -21.08 8.08
CA ASP A 164 -3.16 -21.51 9.10
C ASP A 164 -1.70 -21.43 8.59
N SER A 165 -1.48 -21.56 7.29
CA SER A 165 -0.16 -21.36 6.65
C SER A 165 0.34 -19.92 6.84
N PHE A 166 -0.55 -18.92 6.77
CA PHE A 166 -0.22 -17.51 7.01
C PHE A 166 0.02 -17.24 8.50
N LYS A 167 -0.82 -17.79 9.38
CA LYS A 167 -0.65 -17.66 10.84
C LYS A 167 0.68 -18.21 11.33
N ARG A 168 1.23 -19.24 10.67
CA ARG A 168 2.54 -19.82 11.00
C ARG A 168 3.72 -18.99 10.47
N ARG A 169 3.51 -18.21 9.39
CA ARG A 169 4.58 -17.44 8.73
C ARG A 169 4.70 -16.01 9.26
N PHE A 170 3.59 -15.44 9.74
CA PHE A 170 3.50 -14.03 10.09
C PHE A 170 2.92 -13.83 11.49
N CYS A 171 3.48 -12.85 12.21
CA CYS A 171 2.90 -12.34 13.45
C CYS A 171 1.96 -11.18 13.09
N PHE A 172 0.68 -11.29 13.43
CA PHE A 172 -0.32 -10.25 13.19
C PHE A 172 -0.60 -9.52 14.49
N LEU A 173 -0.25 -8.24 14.54
CA LEU A 173 -0.43 -7.36 15.69
C LEU A 173 -1.44 -6.27 15.35
N SER A 174 -2.20 -5.76 16.32
CA SER A 174 -2.90 -4.49 16.18
C SER A 174 -2.02 -3.36 16.75
N GLU A 175 -2.33 -2.12 16.36
CA GLU A 175 -1.63 -0.96 16.90
C GLU A 175 -1.85 -0.81 18.43
N GLU A 176 -2.91 -1.41 18.96
CA GLU A 176 -3.22 -1.45 20.40
C GLU A 176 -2.34 -2.48 21.14
N ASP A 177 -1.67 -3.38 20.41
CA ASP A 177 -0.79 -4.43 20.96
C ASP A 177 0.69 -3.97 21.03
N ILE A 178 1.02 -2.76 20.57
CA ILE A 178 2.36 -2.16 20.52
C ILE A 178 2.45 -0.91 21.39
#